data_ca6c175bedce464ed705d85fab57d8cc
#
_entry.id   ca6c175bedce464ed705d85fab57d8cc
#
_cell.length_a   1.000
_cell.length_b   1.000
_cell.length_c   1.000
_cell.angle_alpha   90.00
_cell.angle_beta   90.00
_cell.angle_gamma   90.00
#
_symmetry.space_group_name_H-M   'P 1'
#
loop_
_entity.id
_entity.type
_entity.pdbx_description
1 polymer ?
#
loop_
_entity_poly.entity_id
_entity_poly.type
_entity_poly.pdbx_seq_one_letter_code
_entity_poly.pdbx_strand_id
1 'polypeptide(L)'
;MFGRGPSLLLYVLLIASVAQAQQSTPAAPVVVQPGAPGMPTKTLPANTRGKLPPESPKDVEFMQGMIMHHSQAVEMTALIQSHTENKELRSLGARISSSQSDEMKFMQHWLAARGDPISMAMPGMPEMDMAGRPMAMMPGMLTAAQMRALQDARGAEFDRLFLTGMIQHHNGALTMVKDLFNTAGAGQDADLFNFATDADNTQRAEIRIMQGMLEKTR
;
A
#
# COMPACT_ATOMS: atom_id res chain seq x y z
N MET A 1 71.33 -15.03 63.64
CA MET A 1 70.30 -14.23 64.34
C MET A 1 69.54 -13.41 63.31
N PHE A 2 68.28 -13.74 63.06
CA PHE A 2 67.47 -13.25 61.97
C PHE A 2 66.68 -12.00 62.40
N GLY A 3 66.88 -10.86 61.74
CA GLY A 3 66.07 -9.70 61.91
C GLY A 3 65.00 -9.58 60.84
N ARG A 4 63.75 -9.65 61.24
CA ARG A 4 62.55 -9.44 60.39
C ARG A 4 62.29 -7.93 60.27
N GLY A 5 62.32 -7.39 59.05
CA GLY A 5 61.81 -6.09 58.70
C GLY A 5 60.30 -6.10 58.40
N PRO A 6 59.58 -5.03 58.71
CA PRO A 6 58.13 -4.99 58.48
C PRO A 6 57.80 -4.61 57.01
N SER A 7 56.94 -5.44 56.42
CA SER A 7 56.34 -5.14 55.09
C SER A 7 55.29 -4.03 55.20
N LEU A 8 55.58 -2.95 54.46
CA LEU A 8 54.61 -1.87 54.27
C LEU A 8 53.60 -2.27 53.20
N LEU A 9 52.34 -2.51 53.57
CA LEU A 9 51.26 -2.72 52.66
C LEU A 9 50.76 -1.32 52.17
N LEU A 10 50.98 -1.05 50.89
CA LEU A 10 50.47 0.14 50.25
C LEU A 10 49.03 -0.12 49.77
N TYR A 11 48.01 0.45 50.43
CA TYR A 11 46.62 0.43 49.98
C TYR A 11 46.43 1.49 48.92
N VAL A 12 46.25 1.08 47.67
CA VAL A 12 45.82 1.97 46.58
C VAL A 12 44.31 2.05 46.63
N LEU A 13 43.77 3.21 47.08
CA LEU A 13 42.35 3.49 46.96
C LEU A 13 42.04 3.87 45.50
N LEU A 14 41.39 2.98 44.75
CA LEU A 14 40.76 3.32 43.47
C LEU A 14 39.47 4.12 43.74
N ILE A 15 39.50 5.41 43.50
CA ILE A 15 38.28 6.22 43.48
C ILE A 15 37.62 6.05 42.10
N ALA A 16 36.58 5.20 42.03
CA ALA A 16 35.74 5.07 40.84
C ALA A 16 34.85 6.32 40.75
N SER A 17 35.19 7.23 39.85
CA SER A 17 34.31 8.35 39.49
C SER A 17 33.14 7.80 38.66
N VAL A 18 31.97 7.71 39.30
CA VAL A 18 30.70 7.41 38.58
C VAL A 18 30.32 8.67 37.81
N ALA A 19 30.61 8.72 36.52
CA ALA A 19 30.06 9.72 35.63
C ALA A 19 28.54 9.47 35.50
N GLN A 20 27.73 10.26 36.23
CA GLN A 20 26.29 10.33 36.00
C GLN A 20 26.07 10.97 34.63
N ALA A 21 25.76 10.10 33.64
CA ALA A 21 25.20 10.59 32.36
C ALA A 21 23.84 11.21 32.70
N GLN A 22 23.79 12.55 32.63
CA GLN A 22 22.50 13.27 32.64
C GLN A 22 21.73 12.84 31.41
N GLN A 23 20.74 11.98 31.63
CA GLN A 23 19.70 11.71 30.63
C GLN A 23 18.91 13.01 30.42
N SER A 24 19.24 13.74 29.38
CA SER A 24 18.43 14.86 28.93
C SER A 24 17.07 14.27 28.50
N THR A 25 16.04 14.56 29.29
CA THR A 25 14.65 14.28 28.91
C THR A 25 14.44 14.90 27.53
N PRO A 26 13.98 14.12 26.51
CA PRO A 26 13.71 14.69 25.20
C PRO A 26 12.73 15.86 25.39
N ALA A 27 13.09 17.05 24.91
CA ALA A 27 12.19 18.19 24.94
C ALA A 27 10.88 17.79 24.24
N ALA A 28 9.75 18.06 24.86
CA ALA A 28 8.45 17.79 24.25
C ALA A 28 8.39 18.49 22.88
N PRO A 29 7.88 17.82 21.84
CA PRO A 29 7.84 18.39 20.51
C PRO A 29 7.03 19.70 20.51
N VAL A 30 7.57 20.73 19.88
CA VAL A 30 6.85 22.00 19.70
C VAL A 30 5.84 21.83 18.58
N VAL A 31 4.55 21.92 18.90
CA VAL A 31 3.48 21.91 17.91
C VAL A 31 3.28 23.33 17.40
N VAL A 32 3.34 23.52 16.09
CA VAL A 32 3.15 24.82 15.46
C VAL A 32 2.05 24.77 14.41
N GLN A 33 1.27 25.86 14.33
CA GLN A 33 0.31 26.09 13.26
C GLN A 33 0.90 27.17 12.34
N PRO A 34 1.26 26.82 11.09
CA PRO A 34 1.71 27.82 10.13
C PRO A 34 0.63 28.86 9.88
N GLY A 35 1.04 30.13 9.82
CA GLY A 35 0.14 31.22 9.40
C GLY A 35 -0.10 31.18 7.90
N ALA A 36 -1.18 31.84 7.45
CA ALA A 36 -1.37 32.13 6.03
C ALA A 36 -0.22 33.01 5.51
N PRO A 37 0.02 33.12 4.19
CA PRO A 37 1.03 34.00 3.64
C PRO A 37 0.96 35.42 4.26
N GLY A 38 2.05 35.88 4.87
CA GLY A 38 2.14 37.16 5.58
C GLY A 38 1.64 37.15 7.04
N MET A 39 1.17 36.02 7.55
CA MET A 39 0.73 35.88 8.94
C MET A 39 1.77 35.07 9.77
N PRO A 40 1.99 35.40 11.06
CA PRO A 40 2.93 34.68 11.89
C PRO A 40 2.47 33.26 12.22
N THR A 41 3.43 32.34 12.34
CA THR A 41 3.20 31.00 12.89
C THR A 41 2.79 31.08 14.35
N LYS A 42 1.81 30.30 14.77
CA LYS A 42 1.37 30.17 16.16
C LYS A 42 1.95 28.90 16.78
N THR A 43 2.47 29.01 17.98
CA THR A 43 2.81 27.84 18.81
C THR A 43 1.57 27.38 19.54
N LEU A 44 1.30 26.08 19.48
CA LEU A 44 0.15 25.42 20.09
C LEU A 44 0.61 24.59 21.29
N PRO A 45 -0.28 24.23 22.24
CA PRO A 45 0.03 23.30 23.32
C PRO A 45 0.58 21.97 22.77
N ALA A 46 1.55 21.37 23.48
CA ALA A 46 2.18 20.13 23.04
C ALA A 46 1.23 18.93 22.87
N ASN A 47 0.07 18.97 23.53
CA ASN A 47 -1.00 17.98 23.42
C ASN A 47 -2.04 18.29 22.34
N THR A 48 -1.82 19.34 21.54
CA THR A 48 -2.71 19.66 20.40
C THR A 48 -2.67 18.54 19.39
N ARG A 49 -3.85 18.03 19.04
CA ARG A 49 -4.03 17.04 17.96
C ARG A 49 -4.72 17.73 16.79
N GLY A 50 -4.26 17.42 15.59
CA GLY A 50 -4.99 17.80 14.36
C GLY A 50 -6.36 17.11 14.36
N LYS A 51 -7.38 17.81 13.88
CA LYS A 51 -8.65 17.18 13.55
C LYS A 51 -8.47 16.46 12.22
N LEU A 52 -8.68 15.15 12.22
CA LEU A 52 -8.70 14.39 10.97
C LEU A 52 -9.82 14.92 10.07
N PRO A 53 -9.62 14.99 8.75
CA PRO A 53 -10.70 15.26 7.83
C PRO A 53 -11.85 14.28 8.05
N PRO A 54 -13.09 14.67 7.80
CA PRO A 54 -14.19 13.73 7.78
C PRO A 54 -13.94 12.71 6.67
N GLU A 55 -14.24 11.46 6.95
CA GLU A 55 -14.17 10.38 5.97
C GLU A 55 -15.16 10.65 4.82
N SER A 56 -14.70 10.47 3.61
CA SER A 56 -15.56 10.56 2.42
C SER A 56 -16.16 9.19 2.11
N PRO A 57 -17.47 9.09 1.80
CA PRO A 57 -18.04 7.84 1.28
C PRO A 57 -17.29 7.32 0.03
N LYS A 58 -16.69 8.22 -0.74
CA LYS A 58 -15.87 7.87 -1.89
C LYS A 58 -14.57 7.18 -1.52
N ASP A 59 -14.00 7.46 -0.35
CA ASP A 59 -12.81 6.79 0.16
C ASP A 59 -13.11 5.31 0.44
N VAL A 60 -14.25 5.04 1.10
CA VAL A 60 -14.73 3.68 1.37
C VAL A 60 -15.03 2.92 0.08
N GLU A 61 -15.79 3.55 -0.85
CA GLU A 61 -16.10 2.99 -2.17
C GLU A 61 -14.82 2.64 -2.96
N PHE A 62 -13.83 3.54 -2.93
CA PHE A 62 -12.54 3.32 -3.59
C PHE A 62 -11.79 2.12 -3.00
N MET A 63 -11.68 2.03 -1.67
CA MET A 63 -10.99 0.93 -1.00
C MET A 63 -11.67 -0.41 -1.26
N GLN A 64 -12.99 -0.48 -1.14
CA GLN A 64 -13.77 -1.68 -1.42
C GLN A 64 -13.67 -2.11 -2.89
N GLY A 65 -13.82 -1.15 -3.80
CA GLY A 65 -13.71 -1.39 -5.23
C GLY A 65 -12.32 -1.86 -5.63
N MET A 66 -11.27 -1.25 -5.08
CA MET A 66 -9.89 -1.61 -5.40
C MET A 66 -9.51 -2.99 -4.86
N ILE A 67 -10.06 -3.44 -3.72
CA ILE A 67 -9.91 -4.83 -3.25
C ILE A 67 -10.45 -5.82 -4.29
N MET A 68 -11.64 -5.57 -4.82
CA MET A 68 -12.23 -6.45 -5.84
C MET A 68 -11.44 -6.39 -7.15
N HIS A 69 -11.01 -5.20 -7.54
CA HIS A 69 -10.18 -5.00 -8.71
C HIS A 69 -8.87 -5.79 -8.60
N HIS A 70 -8.15 -5.70 -7.50
CA HIS A 70 -6.91 -6.42 -7.25
C HIS A 70 -7.10 -7.94 -7.18
N SER A 71 -8.25 -8.41 -6.68
CA SER A 71 -8.53 -9.85 -6.65
C SER A 71 -8.51 -10.49 -8.04
N GLN A 72 -9.00 -9.78 -9.07
CA GLN A 72 -8.94 -10.28 -10.44
C GLN A 72 -7.48 -10.35 -10.95
N ALA A 73 -6.63 -9.39 -10.63
CA ALA A 73 -5.22 -9.47 -11.02
C ALA A 73 -4.50 -10.66 -10.37
N VAL A 74 -4.80 -10.95 -9.09
CA VAL A 74 -4.28 -12.14 -8.39
C VAL A 74 -4.79 -13.41 -9.06
N GLU A 75 -6.06 -13.49 -9.46
CA GLU A 75 -6.61 -14.61 -10.24
C GLU A 75 -5.88 -14.78 -11.57
N MET A 76 -5.67 -13.71 -12.31
CA MET A 76 -4.91 -13.73 -13.57
C MET A 76 -3.48 -14.24 -13.37
N THR A 77 -2.77 -13.73 -12.35
CA THR A 77 -1.39 -14.13 -12.07
C THR A 77 -1.26 -15.59 -11.63
N ALA A 78 -2.27 -16.15 -10.97
CA ALA A 78 -2.31 -17.55 -10.57
C ALA A 78 -2.25 -18.53 -11.75
N LEU A 79 -2.70 -18.11 -12.94
CA LEU A 79 -2.66 -18.93 -14.15
C LEU A 79 -1.24 -19.10 -14.72
N ILE A 80 -0.34 -18.18 -14.47
CA ILE A 80 0.97 -18.08 -15.14
C ILE A 80 1.77 -19.38 -15.04
N GLN A 81 1.84 -19.98 -13.83
CA GLN A 81 2.69 -21.16 -13.59
C GLN A 81 2.34 -22.37 -14.47
N SER A 82 1.06 -22.53 -14.78
CA SER A 82 0.56 -23.67 -15.58
C SER A 82 0.35 -23.33 -17.06
N HIS A 83 0.46 -22.05 -17.45
CA HIS A 83 0.08 -21.61 -18.78
C HIS A 83 1.28 -21.17 -19.66
N THR A 84 2.43 -20.81 -19.06
CA THR A 84 3.60 -20.37 -19.82
C THR A 84 4.91 -20.75 -19.14
N GLU A 85 5.96 -20.95 -19.95
CA GLU A 85 7.33 -21.12 -19.48
C GLU A 85 8.16 -19.82 -19.58
N ASN A 86 7.53 -18.72 -19.96
CA ASN A 86 8.19 -17.42 -20.10
C ASN A 86 8.67 -16.89 -18.73
N LYS A 87 9.98 -16.93 -18.53
CA LYS A 87 10.61 -16.56 -17.25
C LYS A 87 10.40 -15.08 -16.88
N GLU A 88 10.41 -14.19 -17.90
CA GLU A 88 10.18 -12.76 -17.68
C GLU A 88 8.75 -12.54 -17.18
N LEU A 89 7.76 -13.21 -17.82
CA LEU A 89 6.36 -13.12 -17.42
C LEU A 89 6.11 -13.74 -16.04
N ARG A 90 6.72 -14.90 -15.75
CA ARG A 90 6.64 -15.52 -14.43
C ARG A 90 7.19 -14.60 -13.32
N SER A 91 8.33 -13.96 -13.58
CA SER A 91 8.92 -12.99 -12.64
C SER A 91 8.04 -11.75 -12.44
N LEU A 92 7.50 -11.19 -13.52
CA LEU A 92 6.58 -10.06 -13.45
C LEU A 92 5.31 -10.42 -12.68
N GLY A 93 4.66 -11.53 -13.04
CA GLY A 93 3.43 -11.98 -12.40
C GLY A 93 3.59 -12.26 -10.90
N ALA A 94 4.73 -12.82 -10.48
CA ALA A 94 5.02 -13.02 -9.07
C ALA A 94 5.10 -11.69 -8.29
N ARG A 95 5.72 -10.64 -8.86
CA ARG A 95 5.77 -9.31 -8.25
C ARG A 95 4.37 -8.69 -8.16
N ILE A 96 3.60 -8.71 -9.27
CA ILE A 96 2.23 -8.18 -9.29
C ILE A 96 1.37 -8.90 -8.26
N SER A 97 1.42 -10.24 -8.21
CA SER A 97 0.65 -11.03 -7.25
C SER A 97 0.98 -10.67 -5.80
N SER A 98 2.28 -10.55 -5.47
CA SER A 98 2.72 -10.18 -4.13
C SER A 98 2.28 -8.78 -3.75
N SER A 99 2.57 -7.78 -4.60
CA SER A 99 2.22 -6.38 -4.36
C SER A 99 0.72 -6.22 -4.15
N GLN A 100 -0.09 -6.70 -5.10
CA GLN A 100 -1.54 -6.53 -5.02
C GLN A 100 -2.19 -7.32 -3.87
N SER A 101 -1.61 -8.46 -3.48
CA SER A 101 -2.05 -9.18 -2.29
C SER A 101 -1.78 -8.39 -1.00
N ASP A 102 -0.63 -7.72 -0.90
CA ASP A 102 -0.29 -6.90 0.26
C ASP A 102 -1.11 -5.60 0.28
N GLU A 103 -1.36 -5.01 -0.88
CA GLU A 103 -2.26 -3.85 -1.04
C GLU A 103 -3.70 -4.18 -0.63
N MET A 104 -4.21 -5.37 -0.98
CA MET A 104 -5.53 -5.82 -0.50
C MET A 104 -5.59 -5.93 1.02
N LYS A 105 -4.56 -6.48 1.67
CA LYS A 105 -4.48 -6.56 3.14
C LYS A 105 -4.48 -5.16 3.77
N PHE A 106 -3.74 -4.22 3.19
CA PHE A 106 -3.72 -2.84 3.62
C PHE A 106 -5.12 -2.22 3.56
N MET A 107 -5.81 -2.32 2.42
CA MET A 107 -7.16 -1.79 2.23
C MET A 107 -8.18 -2.41 3.18
N GLN A 108 -8.11 -3.74 3.38
CA GLN A 108 -8.95 -4.44 4.34
C GLN A 108 -8.71 -3.94 5.77
N HIS A 109 -7.45 -3.72 6.13
CA HIS A 109 -7.10 -3.19 7.45
C HIS A 109 -7.57 -1.74 7.63
N TRP A 110 -7.44 -0.93 6.59
CA TRP A 110 -7.90 0.47 6.58
C TRP A 110 -9.41 0.55 6.81
N LEU A 111 -10.21 -0.26 6.11
CA LEU A 111 -11.67 -0.35 6.27
C LEU A 111 -12.04 -0.85 7.67
N ALA A 112 -11.44 -1.96 8.12
CA ALA A 112 -11.74 -2.55 9.42
C ALA A 112 -11.43 -1.60 10.59
N ALA A 113 -10.34 -0.82 10.51
CA ALA A 113 -9.97 0.16 11.54
C ALA A 113 -10.99 1.30 11.67
N ARG A 114 -11.83 1.51 10.66
CA ARG A 114 -12.90 2.53 10.62
C ARG A 114 -14.28 1.96 10.89
N GLY A 115 -14.39 0.63 10.98
CA GLY A 115 -15.66 -0.06 11.17
C GLY A 115 -16.46 -0.24 9.88
N ASP A 116 -15.82 0.01 8.72
CA ASP A 116 -16.43 -0.17 7.42
C ASP A 116 -16.39 -1.62 6.95
N PRO A 117 -17.42 -2.08 6.21
CA PRO A 117 -17.40 -3.41 5.65
C PRO A 117 -16.28 -3.57 4.62
N ILE A 118 -15.59 -4.71 4.65
CA ILE A 118 -14.48 -5.02 3.75
C ILE A 118 -14.95 -5.25 2.31
N SER A 119 -16.20 -5.65 2.13
CA SER A 119 -16.80 -5.94 0.83
C SER A 119 -18.11 -5.19 0.67
N MET A 120 -18.37 -4.73 -0.53
CA MET A 120 -19.71 -4.25 -0.93
C MET A 120 -20.72 -5.39 -1.10
N ALA A 121 -20.27 -6.64 -1.12
CA ALA A 121 -21.12 -7.80 -1.31
C ALA A 121 -21.70 -8.31 0.02
N MET A 122 -23.02 -8.39 0.11
CA MET A 122 -23.69 -9.15 1.18
C MET A 122 -23.59 -10.67 0.87
N PRO A 123 -23.25 -11.52 1.85
CA PRO A 123 -23.19 -12.96 1.63
C PRO A 123 -24.48 -13.51 1.01
N GLY A 124 -24.36 -14.15 -0.16
CA GLY A 124 -25.49 -14.80 -0.85
C GLY A 124 -26.30 -13.89 -1.78
N MET A 125 -25.91 -12.63 -1.96
CA MET A 125 -26.49 -11.73 -2.96
C MET A 125 -25.53 -11.53 -4.14
N PRO A 126 -26.05 -11.29 -5.38
CA PRO A 126 -25.19 -10.81 -6.46
C PRO A 126 -24.52 -9.51 -6.01
N GLU A 127 -23.29 -9.31 -6.46
CA GLU A 127 -22.54 -8.07 -6.16
C GLU A 127 -23.38 -6.85 -6.55
N MET A 128 -23.83 -6.12 -5.54
CA MET A 128 -24.67 -4.93 -5.69
C MET A 128 -23.91 -3.71 -5.18
N ASP A 129 -24.08 -2.58 -5.85
CA ASP A 129 -23.57 -1.31 -5.34
C ASP A 129 -24.37 -0.86 -4.09
N MET A 130 -23.89 0.20 -3.43
CA MET A 130 -24.54 0.79 -2.24
C MET A 130 -26.00 1.22 -2.49
N ALA A 131 -26.44 1.31 -3.73
CA ALA A 131 -27.81 1.62 -4.13
C ALA A 131 -28.63 0.37 -4.52
N GLY A 132 -28.11 -0.85 -4.30
CA GLY A 132 -28.78 -2.10 -4.60
C GLY A 132 -28.87 -2.43 -6.10
N ARG A 133 -27.99 -1.86 -6.91
CA ARG A 133 -27.91 -2.14 -8.36
C ARG A 133 -26.82 -3.19 -8.62
N PRO A 134 -26.96 -4.04 -9.67
CA PRO A 134 -25.87 -4.90 -10.08
C PRO A 134 -24.59 -4.07 -10.25
N MET A 135 -23.50 -4.47 -9.61
CA MET A 135 -22.25 -3.73 -9.72
C MET A 135 -21.83 -3.65 -11.18
N ALA A 136 -21.72 -2.43 -11.69
CA ALA A 136 -21.09 -2.22 -12.96
C ALA A 136 -19.64 -2.71 -12.87
N MET A 137 -19.16 -3.40 -13.90
CA MET A 137 -17.76 -3.79 -13.98
C MET A 137 -16.89 -2.55 -13.76
N MET A 138 -15.98 -2.64 -12.79
CA MET A 138 -15.06 -1.54 -12.52
C MET A 138 -14.17 -1.28 -13.74
N PRO A 139 -13.70 -0.02 -13.92
CA PRO A 139 -12.84 0.32 -15.04
C PRO A 139 -11.70 -0.68 -15.22
N GLY A 140 -11.46 -1.14 -16.43
CA GLY A 140 -10.34 -1.99 -16.78
C GLY A 140 -10.45 -3.47 -16.41
N MET A 141 -11.39 -3.89 -15.57
CA MET A 141 -11.57 -5.31 -15.28
C MET A 141 -11.84 -6.11 -16.56
N LEU A 142 -11.29 -7.31 -16.63
CA LEU A 142 -11.54 -8.23 -17.71
C LEU A 142 -12.97 -8.78 -17.62
N THR A 143 -13.64 -8.85 -18.75
CA THR A 143 -14.94 -9.52 -18.85
C THR A 143 -14.81 -11.03 -18.61
N ALA A 144 -15.90 -11.70 -18.27
CA ALA A 144 -15.93 -13.15 -18.16
C ALA A 144 -15.46 -13.86 -19.44
N ALA A 145 -15.70 -13.27 -20.62
CA ALA A 145 -15.22 -13.81 -21.90
C ALA A 145 -13.68 -13.67 -22.02
N GLN A 146 -13.11 -12.53 -21.65
CA GLN A 146 -11.66 -12.32 -21.66
C GLN A 146 -10.95 -13.23 -20.63
N MET A 147 -11.52 -13.40 -19.43
CA MET A 147 -11.00 -14.32 -18.42
C MET A 147 -11.01 -15.77 -18.92
N ARG A 148 -12.09 -16.23 -19.56
CA ARG A 148 -12.13 -17.57 -20.17
C ARG A 148 -11.07 -17.72 -21.25
N ALA A 149 -10.95 -16.77 -22.17
CA ALA A 149 -9.92 -16.79 -23.20
C ALA A 149 -8.50 -16.90 -22.62
N LEU A 150 -8.24 -16.20 -21.51
CA LEU A 150 -6.97 -16.28 -20.80
C LEU A 150 -6.76 -17.65 -20.15
N GLN A 151 -7.79 -18.24 -19.55
CA GLN A 151 -7.76 -19.57 -18.92
C GLN A 151 -7.51 -20.69 -19.94
N ASP A 152 -8.01 -20.54 -21.16
CA ASP A 152 -7.90 -21.54 -22.23
C ASP A 152 -6.55 -21.45 -22.98
N ALA A 153 -5.96 -20.27 -23.05
CA ALA A 153 -4.72 -20.02 -23.79
C ALA A 153 -3.48 -20.63 -23.10
N ARG A 154 -2.45 -20.95 -23.90
CA ARG A 154 -1.15 -21.48 -23.43
C ARG A 154 0.00 -20.84 -24.22
N GLY A 155 1.21 -20.87 -23.63
CA GLY A 155 2.44 -20.40 -24.25
C GLY A 155 2.34 -18.95 -24.72
N ALA A 156 2.79 -18.67 -25.93
CA ALA A 156 2.87 -17.31 -26.47
C ALA A 156 1.48 -16.61 -26.54
N GLU A 157 0.42 -17.36 -26.81
CA GLU A 157 -0.93 -16.79 -26.83
C GLU A 157 -1.38 -16.38 -25.43
N PHE A 158 -1.11 -17.20 -24.41
CA PHE A 158 -1.34 -16.83 -23.02
C PHE A 158 -0.55 -15.56 -22.65
N ASP A 159 0.74 -15.51 -23.00
CA ASP A 159 1.60 -14.36 -22.69
C ASP A 159 0.99 -13.06 -23.27
N ARG A 160 0.58 -13.11 -24.53
CA ARG A 160 -0.03 -11.96 -25.22
C ARG A 160 -1.35 -11.53 -24.55
N LEU A 161 -2.24 -12.47 -24.24
CA LEU A 161 -3.53 -12.19 -23.60
C LEU A 161 -3.34 -11.68 -22.18
N PHE A 162 -2.42 -12.26 -21.41
CA PHE A 162 -2.09 -11.82 -20.06
C PHE A 162 -1.58 -10.38 -20.05
N LEU A 163 -0.57 -10.09 -20.86
CA LEU A 163 0.03 -8.74 -20.92
C LEU A 163 -1.01 -7.69 -21.36
N THR A 164 -1.79 -7.99 -22.40
CA THR A 164 -2.83 -7.07 -22.89
C THR A 164 -3.92 -6.86 -21.84
N GLY A 165 -4.38 -7.95 -21.23
CA GLY A 165 -5.41 -7.90 -20.18
C GLY A 165 -4.94 -7.18 -18.92
N MET A 166 -3.70 -7.42 -18.48
CA MET A 166 -3.15 -6.76 -17.30
C MET A 166 -2.88 -5.27 -17.54
N ILE A 167 -2.47 -4.87 -18.76
CA ILE A 167 -2.39 -3.45 -19.14
C ILE A 167 -3.77 -2.79 -19.10
N GLN A 168 -4.81 -3.46 -19.62
CA GLN A 168 -6.19 -2.97 -19.52
C GLN A 168 -6.61 -2.79 -18.06
N HIS A 169 -6.34 -3.80 -17.22
CA HIS A 169 -6.65 -3.82 -15.81
C HIS A 169 -5.97 -2.66 -15.05
N HIS A 170 -4.67 -2.48 -15.22
CA HIS A 170 -3.91 -1.40 -14.60
C HIS A 170 -4.40 0.00 -15.03
N ASN A 171 -4.72 0.20 -16.31
CA ASN A 171 -5.32 1.46 -16.76
C ASN A 171 -6.67 1.72 -16.08
N GLY A 172 -7.41 0.68 -15.74
CA GLY A 172 -8.63 0.80 -14.95
C GLY A 172 -8.38 1.32 -13.54
N ALA A 173 -7.38 0.77 -12.86
CA ALA A 173 -6.99 1.25 -11.53
C ALA A 173 -6.54 2.73 -11.55
N LEU A 174 -5.77 3.14 -12.58
CA LEU A 174 -5.41 4.55 -12.76
C LEU A 174 -6.64 5.45 -12.92
N THR A 175 -7.69 4.95 -13.59
CA THR A 175 -8.97 5.66 -13.70
C THR A 175 -9.64 5.78 -12.35
N MET A 176 -9.66 4.71 -11.55
CA MET A 176 -10.25 4.73 -10.20
C MET A 176 -9.52 5.71 -9.28
N VAL A 177 -8.18 5.75 -9.31
CA VAL A 177 -7.37 6.73 -8.55
C VAL A 177 -7.69 8.16 -8.99
N LYS A 178 -7.78 8.39 -10.29
CA LYS A 178 -8.15 9.71 -10.82
C LYS A 178 -9.54 10.14 -10.36
N ASP A 179 -10.51 9.23 -10.37
CA ASP A 179 -11.88 9.51 -9.92
C ASP A 179 -11.94 9.80 -8.42
N LEU A 180 -11.16 9.09 -7.60
CA LEU A 180 -10.99 9.38 -6.18
C LEU A 180 -10.54 10.83 -5.98
N PHE A 181 -9.43 11.23 -6.58
CA PHE A 181 -8.86 12.58 -6.39
C PHE A 181 -9.64 13.69 -7.08
N ASN A 182 -10.49 13.40 -8.05
CA ASN A 182 -11.42 14.36 -8.66
C ASN A 182 -12.71 14.54 -7.84
N THR A 183 -12.94 13.72 -6.82
CA THR A 183 -14.12 13.83 -5.96
C THR A 183 -13.85 14.80 -4.82
N ALA A 184 -14.65 15.85 -4.70
CA ALA A 184 -14.47 16.86 -3.65
C ALA A 184 -14.57 16.22 -2.25
N GLY A 185 -13.55 16.46 -1.43
CA GLY A 185 -13.46 15.92 -0.05
C GLY A 185 -12.95 14.49 0.06
N ALA A 186 -12.76 13.75 -1.05
CA ALA A 186 -12.16 12.43 -1.04
C ALA A 186 -10.62 12.50 -1.05
N GLY A 187 -9.96 11.41 -0.66
CA GLY A 187 -8.51 11.29 -0.67
C GLY A 187 -7.80 12.18 0.35
N GLN A 188 -8.49 12.64 1.40
CA GLN A 188 -7.91 13.51 2.44
C GLN A 188 -7.26 12.73 3.58
N ASP A 189 -7.53 11.44 3.71
CA ASP A 189 -6.85 10.56 4.65
C ASP A 189 -5.43 10.30 4.19
N ALA A 190 -4.44 10.47 5.08
CA ALA A 190 -3.03 10.40 4.71
C ALA A 190 -2.60 9.00 4.24
N ASP A 191 -3.13 7.95 4.87
CA ASP A 191 -2.79 6.57 4.52
C ASP A 191 -3.40 6.19 3.17
N LEU A 192 -4.67 6.58 2.94
CA LEU A 192 -5.33 6.40 1.64
C LEU A 192 -4.64 7.20 0.54
N PHE A 193 -4.28 8.47 0.80
CA PHE A 193 -3.57 9.31 -0.17
C PHE A 193 -2.24 8.68 -0.59
N ASN A 194 -1.44 8.23 0.38
CA ASN A 194 -0.17 7.58 0.11
C ASN A 194 -0.37 6.29 -0.69
N PHE A 195 -1.30 5.43 -0.25
CA PHE A 195 -1.63 4.20 -0.96
C PHE A 195 -2.05 4.46 -2.42
N ALA A 196 -3.01 5.36 -2.64
CA ALA A 196 -3.51 5.65 -3.99
C ALA A 196 -2.42 6.24 -4.90
N THR A 197 -1.53 7.07 -4.36
CA THR A 197 -0.40 7.66 -5.09
C THR A 197 0.64 6.59 -5.44
N ASP A 198 0.96 5.69 -4.50
CA ASP A 198 1.91 4.61 -4.73
C ASP A 198 1.37 3.60 -5.75
N ALA A 199 0.08 3.26 -5.67
CA ALA A 199 -0.60 2.41 -6.66
C ALA A 199 -0.56 3.03 -8.07
N ASP A 200 -0.85 4.34 -8.21
CA ASP A 200 -0.74 5.05 -9.50
C ASP A 200 0.67 4.93 -10.09
N ASN A 201 1.69 5.22 -9.29
CA ASN A 201 3.08 5.19 -9.74
C ASN A 201 3.54 3.79 -10.12
N THR A 202 3.25 2.80 -9.28
CA THR A 202 3.64 1.40 -9.50
C THR A 202 2.97 0.83 -10.74
N GLN A 203 1.66 1.02 -10.89
CA GLN A 203 0.93 0.46 -12.02
C GLN A 203 1.32 1.13 -13.35
N ARG A 204 1.64 2.43 -13.36
CA ARG A 204 2.24 3.07 -14.54
C ARG A 204 3.60 2.47 -14.93
N ALA A 205 4.43 2.14 -13.95
CA ALA A 205 5.71 1.49 -14.21
C ALA A 205 5.50 0.08 -14.77
N GLU A 206 4.59 -0.69 -14.21
CA GLU A 206 4.26 -2.03 -14.70
C GLU A 206 3.65 -2.03 -16.09
N ILE A 207 2.79 -1.07 -16.44
CA ILE A 207 2.26 -0.88 -17.79
C ILE A 207 3.42 -0.73 -18.79
N ARG A 208 4.41 0.12 -18.50
CA ARG A 208 5.56 0.31 -19.38
C ARG A 208 6.38 -0.98 -19.57
N ILE A 209 6.58 -1.74 -18.50
CA ILE A 209 7.27 -3.04 -18.56
C ILE A 209 6.49 -4.00 -19.45
N MET A 210 5.19 -4.14 -19.28
CA MET A 210 4.33 -5.02 -20.05
C MET A 210 4.26 -4.62 -21.54
N GLN A 211 4.21 -3.33 -21.82
CA GLN A 211 4.28 -2.81 -23.20
C GLN A 211 5.60 -3.21 -23.88
N GLY A 212 6.74 -3.04 -23.20
CA GLY A 212 8.04 -3.46 -23.70
C GLY A 212 8.16 -4.98 -23.90
N MET A 213 7.47 -5.79 -23.08
CA MET A 213 7.39 -7.24 -23.28
C MET A 213 6.55 -7.59 -24.51
N LEU A 214 5.41 -6.91 -24.73
CA LEU A 214 4.57 -7.12 -25.92
C LEU A 214 5.27 -6.77 -27.23
N GLU A 215 6.14 -5.76 -27.24
CA GLU A 215 6.93 -5.38 -28.42
C GLU A 215 7.93 -6.47 -28.82
N LYS A 216 8.49 -7.20 -27.86
CA LYS A 216 9.43 -8.31 -28.10
C LYS A 216 8.75 -9.57 -28.66
N THR A 217 7.41 -9.69 -28.52
CA THR A 217 6.64 -10.87 -28.98
C THR A 217 6.04 -10.70 -30.36
N ARG A 218 6.27 -9.58 -31.03
CA ARG A 218 5.88 -9.31 -32.42
C ARG A 218 6.98 -9.74 -33.37
#